data_4849ea6d6670d26b019c580621bdc703
#
_entry.id   4849ea6d6670d26b019c580621bdc703
#
_cell.length_a   1.000
_cell.length_b   1.000
_cell.length_c   1.000
_cell.angle_alpha   90.00
_cell.angle_beta   90.00
_cell.angle_gamma   90.00
#
_symmetry.space_group_name_H-M   'P 1'
#
loop_
_entity.id
_entity.type
_entity.pdbx_description
1 polymer ?
#
loop_
_entity_poly.entity_id
_entity_poly.type
_entity_poly.pdbx_seq_one_letter_code
_entity_poly.pdbx_strand_id
1 'polypeptide(L)'
;ESSGDEKYTLKEVDKETCGTDVIVYLKEENKNFTNSFEIKNLISKYSQYINFPIKIDDAGAEVTLNEEEALWLKPKNSLSDEEYNNFYKFLTADQDDPLVHVHNRVEGNHEYTNLLYIPKHAPFDLWNRESPRGIKLYVQRVFIMDDAEHFLPLYLRFVRGVIDSNDLPLNVSREILQDHPLVGSIKKASTERILDALQYLKDNAFEEYLDFWNSFGLVLKEGPAEDFDNREAIASLMLFATSRNEMHEVKETLDDYL
;
A
#
# COMPACT_ATOMS: atom_id res chain seq x y z
N GLU A 1 36.99 -8.67 3.86
CA GLU A 1 37.13 -8.72 2.40
C GLU A 1 36.67 -10.09 1.92
N SER A 2 35.84 -10.14 0.88
CA SER A 2 35.34 -11.37 0.26
C SER A 2 35.28 -11.19 -1.25
N SER A 3 35.55 -12.25 -1.99
CA SER A 3 35.37 -12.32 -3.45
C SER A 3 33.98 -12.80 -3.89
N GLY A 4 33.08 -13.02 -2.95
CA GLY A 4 31.75 -13.59 -3.21
C GLY A 4 31.70 -15.11 -3.11
N ASP A 5 32.82 -15.74 -2.73
CA ASP A 5 32.91 -17.16 -2.42
C ASP A 5 32.45 -17.41 -0.98
N GLU A 6 32.37 -18.69 -0.56
CA GLU A 6 32.03 -19.09 0.81
C GLU A 6 33.06 -18.61 1.86
N LYS A 7 34.16 -17.98 1.43
CA LYS A 7 35.27 -17.55 2.29
C LYS A 7 35.35 -16.03 2.36
N TYR A 8 35.80 -15.53 3.50
CA TYR A 8 36.14 -14.13 3.70
C TYR A 8 37.41 -13.97 4.51
N THR A 9 38.07 -12.84 4.36
CA THR A 9 39.27 -12.47 5.12
C THR A 9 38.93 -11.40 6.13
N LEU A 10 39.29 -11.62 7.39
CA LEU A 10 39.13 -10.65 8.47
C LEU A 10 40.52 -10.04 8.78
N LYS A 11 40.62 -8.72 8.81
CA LYS A 11 41.77 -7.97 9.22
C LYS A 11 41.39 -6.87 10.18
N GLU A 12 42.15 -6.69 11.23
CA GLU A 12 42.05 -5.50 12.08
C GLU A 12 42.64 -4.29 11.37
N VAL A 13 41.93 -3.18 11.39
CA VAL A 13 42.34 -1.91 10.77
C VAL A 13 42.03 -0.75 11.70
N ASP A 14 42.90 0.24 11.71
CA ASP A 14 42.64 1.49 12.39
C ASP A 14 41.75 2.39 11.53
N LYS A 15 40.69 2.93 12.11
CA LYS A 15 39.79 3.89 11.46
C LYS A 15 39.65 5.13 12.31
N GLU A 16 40.03 6.29 11.76
CA GLU A 16 40.02 7.57 12.47
C GLU A 16 38.60 8.10 12.78
N THR A 17 37.62 7.70 11.96
CA THR A 17 36.24 8.15 12.08
C THR A 17 35.29 6.99 12.43
N CYS A 18 34.28 7.26 13.23
CA CYS A 18 33.21 6.29 13.47
C CYS A 18 32.41 6.03 12.17
N GLY A 19 31.99 4.79 11.98
CA GLY A 19 31.16 4.40 10.86
C GLY A 19 31.68 3.15 10.15
N THR A 20 30.96 2.72 9.09
CA THR A 20 31.28 1.53 8.30
C THR A 20 31.39 1.92 6.82
N ASP A 21 32.47 1.49 6.18
CA ASP A 21 32.63 1.62 4.74
C ASP A 21 32.34 0.27 4.08
N VAL A 22 31.42 0.26 3.13
CA VAL A 22 31.09 -0.91 2.32
C VAL A 22 31.54 -0.63 0.89
N ILE A 23 32.57 -1.33 0.44
CA ILE A 23 33.14 -1.13 -0.89
C ILE A 23 32.79 -2.34 -1.75
N VAL A 24 32.08 -2.09 -2.86
CA VAL A 24 31.65 -3.12 -3.79
C VAL A 24 32.32 -2.90 -5.15
N TYR A 25 33.06 -3.90 -5.59
CA TYR A 25 33.68 -3.91 -6.93
C TYR A 25 32.69 -4.54 -7.91
N LEU A 26 32.17 -3.72 -8.82
CA LEU A 26 31.16 -4.14 -9.76
C LEU A 26 31.76 -4.90 -10.96
N LYS A 27 31.07 -5.95 -11.41
CA LYS A 27 31.34 -6.62 -12.68
C LYS A 27 31.02 -5.67 -13.84
N GLU A 28 31.62 -5.92 -15.01
CA GLU A 28 31.37 -5.11 -16.23
C GLU A 28 29.90 -4.95 -16.57
N GLU A 29 29.12 -6.02 -16.43
CA GLU A 29 27.69 -6.07 -16.69
C GLU A 29 26.84 -5.22 -15.74
N ASN A 30 27.39 -4.83 -14.58
CA ASN A 30 26.71 -4.07 -13.54
C ASN A 30 27.26 -2.64 -13.36
N LYS A 31 28.08 -2.15 -14.27
CA LYS A 31 28.68 -0.81 -14.20
C LYS A 31 27.66 0.33 -14.27
N ASN A 32 26.45 0.08 -14.74
CA ASN A 32 25.34 1.04 -14.70
C ASN A 32 25.08 1.54 -13.27
N PHE A 33 25.31 0.73 -12.24
CA PHE A 33 25.16 1.13 -10.84
C PHE A 33 26.23 2.13 -10.33
N THR A 34 27.19 2.53 -11.15
CA THR A 34 28.05 3.68 -10.85
C THR A 34 27.47 5.00 -11.35
N ASN A 35 26.35 4.98 -12.06
CA ASN A 35 25.68 6.18 -12.55
C ASN A 35 24.82 6.80 -11.45
N SER A 36 25.02 8.07 -11.14
CA SER A 36 24.24 8.79 -10.12
C SER A 36 22.74 8.79 -10.40
N PHE A 37 22.31 8.82 -11.65
CA PHE A 37 20.91 8.76 -12.03
C PHE A 37 20.26 7.42 -11.64
N GLU A 38 20.93 6.29 -11.93
CA GLU A 38 20.45 4.96 -11.54
C GLU A 38 20.36 4.80 -10.02
N ILE A 39 21.36 5.31 -9.28
CA ILE A 39 21.36 5.29 -7.82
C ILE A 39 20.18 6.13 -7.27
N LYS A 40 19.94 7.33 -7.82
CA LYS A 40 18.81 8.18 -7.44
C LYS A 40 17.48 7.45 -7.63
N ASN A 41 17.29 6.79 -8.78
CA ASN A 41 16.08 6.01 -9.06
C ASN A 41 15.88 4.84 -8.07
N LEU A 42 16.96 4.12 -7.76
CA LEU A 42 16.92 3.02 -6.79
C LEU A 42 16.56 3.51 -5.39
N ILE A 43 17.16 4.61 -4.94
CA ILE A 43 16.86 5.18 -3.63
C ILE A 43 15.44 5.69 -3.57
N SER A 44 14.97 6.41 -4.59
CA SER A 44 13.57 6.85 -4.69
C SER A 44 12.59 5.69 -4.66
N LYS A 45 12.91 4.56 -5.30
CA LYS A 45 12.04 3.39 -5.33
C LYS A 45 12.01 2.61 -4.02
N TYR A 46 13.20 2.35 -3.42
CA TYR A 46 13.32 1.37 -2.34
C TYR A 46 13.56 1.97 -0.96
N SER A 47 14.09 3.19 -0.89
CA SER A 47 14.61 3.77 0.35
C SER A 47 14.16 5.21 0.58
N GLN A 48 13.14 5.68 -0.15
CA GLN A 48 12.69 7.07 -0.11
C GLN A 48 12.30 7.53 1.30
N TYR A 49 11.73 6.64 2.12
CA TYR A 49 11.14 6.98 3.41
C TYR A 49 11.90 6.45 4.62
N ILE A 50 13.13 5.95 4.44
CA ILE A 50 13.93 5.50 5.58
C ILE A 50 14.37 6.68 6.45
N ASN A 51 14.51 6.44 7.75
CA ASN A 51 14.78 7.49 8.77
C ASN A 51 16.15 8.14 8.70
N PHE A 52 17.02 7.68 7.83
CA PHE A 52 18.38 8.18 7.75
C PHE A 52 18.58 8.91 6.43
N PRO A 53 19.18 10.10 6.43
CA PRO A 53 19.45 10.81 5.19
C PRO A 53 20.43 10.01 4.33
N ILE A 54 20.01 9.67 3.12
CA ILE A 54 20.86 9.07 2.10
C ILE A 54 21.41 10.20 1.25
N LYS A 55 22.72 10.33 1.26
CA LYS A 55 23.40 11.40 0.56
C LYS A 55 24.29 10.85 -0.55
N ILE A 56 24.38 11.58 -1.64
CA ILE A 56 25.28 11.29 -2.76
C ILE A 56 26.15 12.51 -3.02
N ASP A 57 27.41 12.27 -3.37
CA ASP A 57 28.25 13.32 -3.97
C ASP A 57 27.90 13.41 -5.47
N ASP A 58 27.24 14.49 -5.85
CA ASP A 58 26.89 14.79 -7.23
C ASP A 58 27.71 15.97 -7.72
N ALA A 59 28.79 15.66 -8.45
CA ALA A 59 29.76 16.64 -8.99
C ALA A 59 30.39 17.58 -7.93
N GLY A 60 30.66 17.05 -6.72
CA GLY A 60 31.30 17.79 -5.63
C GLY A 60 30.32 18.50 -4.69
N ALA A 61 29.01 18.29 -4.88
CA ALA A 61 27.98 18.74 -3.97
C ALA A 61 27.30 17.54 -3.30
N GLU A 62 27.17 17.58 -1.98
CA GLU A 62 26.43 16.59 -1.22
C GLU A 62 24.93 16.85 -1.36
N VAL A 63 24.18 15.89 -1.92
CA VAL A 63 22.72 15.99 -2.14
C VAL A 63 22.02 14.88 -1.38
N THR A 64 20.99 15.22 -0.57
CA THR A 64 20.11 14.25 0.08
C THR A 64 19.07 13.75 -0.93
N LEU A 65 18.90 12.43 -1.01
CA LEU A 65 18.09 11.77 -2.04
C LEU A 65 16.74 11.25 -1.56
N ASN A 66 16.56 11.05 -0.27
CA ASN A 66 15.32 10.53 0.30
C ASN A 66 14.55 11.60 1.07
N GLU A 67 13.24 11.38 1.24
CA GLU A 67 12.39 12.21 2.08
C GLU A 67 12.59 11.84 3.54
N GLU A 68 12.50 12.84 4.42
CA GLU A 68 12.70 12.62 5.85
C GLU A 68 11.49 11.97 6.53
N GLU A 69 10.28 12.17 5.97
CA GLU A 69 9.05 11.72 6.64
C GLU A 69 8.02 11.16 5.65
N ALA A 70 7.59 9.91 5.90
CA ALA A 70 6.52 9.28 5.17
C ALA A 70 5.15 9.88 5.57
N LEU A 71 4.33 10.24 4.59
CA LEU A 71 3.02 10.87 4.84
C LEU A 71 2.14 10.04 5.77
N TRP A 72 2.13 8.71 5.62
CA TRP A 72 1.32 7.80 6.44
C TRP A 72 1.74 7.70 7.90
N LEU A 73 2.91 8.24 8.27
CA LEU A 73 3.38 8.29 9.66
C LEU A 73 3.01 9.60 10.36
N LYS A 74 2.60 10.62 9.60
CA LYS A 74 2.15 11.89 10.16
C LYS A 74 0.83 11.71 10.93
N PRO A 75 0.59 12.48 12.00
CA PRO A 75 -0.69 12.46 12.68
C PRO A 75 -1.82 12.85 11.73
N LYS A 76 -2.96 12.13 11.75
CA LYS A 76 -4.12 12.39 10.87
C LYS A 76 -4.60 13.84 10.91
N ASN A 77 -4.61 14.44 12.10
CA ASN A 77 -5.06 15.81 12.34
C ASN A 77 -4.08 16.89 11.83
N SER A 78 -2.89 16.50 11.40
CA SER A 78 -1.90 17.39 10.79
C SER A 78 -1.93 17.37 9.27
N LEU A 79 -2.72 16.48 8.66
CA LEU A 79 -2.82 16.29 7.22
C LEU A 79 -4.12 16.90 6.69
N SER A 80 -4.02 17.60 5.57
CA SER A 80 -5.17 18.09 4.79
C SER A 80 -5.62 17.06 3.76
N ASP A 81 -6.86 17.19 3.29
CA ASP A 81 -7.37 16.35 2.20
C ASP A 81 -6.54 16.53 0.93
N GLU A 82 -5.99 17.71 0.68
CA GLU A 82 -5.10 17.96 -0.45
C GLU A 82 -3.81 17.13 -0.37
N GLU A 83 -3.20 17.00 0.81
CA GLU A 83 -2.01 16.16 1.01
C GLU A 83 -2.34 14.68 0.79
N TYR A 84 -3.49 14.19 1.27
CA TYR A 84 -3.95 12.82 0.99
C TYR A 84 -4.19 12.58 -0.50
N ASN A 85 -4.85 13.51 -1.19
CA ASN A 85 -5.15 13.41 -2.61
C ASN A 85 -3.87 13.46 -3.47
N ASN A 86 -2.94 14.34 -3.15
CA ASN A 86 -1.65 14.42 -3.85
C ASN A 86 -0.83 13.15 -3.66
N PHE A 87 -0.83 12.58 -2.47
CA PHE A 87 -0.15 11.31 -2.22
C PHE A 87 -0.80 10.15 -2.98
N TYR A 88 -2.14 10.10 -3.05
CA TYR A 88 -2.84 9.11 -3.88
C TYR A 88 -2.43 9.19 -5.35
N LYS A 89 -2.45 10.40 -5.93
CA LYS A 89 -2.04 10.62 -7.33
C LYS A 89 -0.58 10.21 -7.58
N PHE A 90 0.29 10.54 -6.65
CA PHE A 90 1.69 10.10 -6.70
C PHE A 90 1.83 8.57 -6.64
N LEU A 91 1.04 7.92 -5.76
CA LEU A 91 1.11 6.48 -5.54
C LEU A 91 0.60 5.66 -6.73
N THR A 92 -0.48 6.14 -7.37
CA THR A 92 -1.26 5.41 -8.39
C THR A 92 -1.01 5.89 -9.81
N ALA A 93 -0.41 7.07 -9.98
CA ALA A 93 -0.34 7.82 -11.24
C ALA A 93 -1.73 8.18 -11.81
N ASP A 94 -2.78 8.14 -10.99
CA ASP A 94 -4.12 8.62 -11.35
C ASP A 94 -4.14 10.15 -11.42
N GLN A 95 -5.03 10.72 -12.21
CA GLN A 95 -5.22 12.17 -12.34
C GLN A 95 -6.36 12.68 -11.45
N ASP A 96 -7.30 11.81 -11.12
CA ASP A 96 -8.44 12.12 -10.29
C ASP A 96 -8.12 11.96 -8.79
N ASP A 97 -8.88 12.64 -7.95
CA ASP A 97 -8.85 12.44 -6.52
C ASP A 97 -9.48 11.08 -6.15
N PRO A 98 -9.04 10.42 -5.07
CA PRO A 98 -9.70 9.22 -4.59
C PRO A 98 -11.10 9.54 -4.10
N LEU A 99 -11.99 8.56 -4.13
CA LEU A 99 -13.33 8.69 -3.56
C LEU A 99 -13.28 8.73 -2.02
N VAL A 100 -12.48 7.85 -1.44
CA VAL A 100 -12.33 7.73 0.03
C VAL A 100 -10.88 7.39 0.36
N HIS A 101 -10.39 7.90 1.49
CA HIS A 101 -9.15 7.43 2.11
C HIS A 101 -9.40 6.91 3.53
N VAL A 102 -8.65 5.89 3.91
CA VAL A 102 -8.63 5.30 5.24
C VAL A 102 -7.21 5.34 5.75
N HIS A 103 -6.95 6.18 6.73
CA HIS A 103 -5.65 6.26 7.39
C HIS A 103 -5.77 5.69 8.80
N ASN A 104 -5.00 4.66 9.12
CA ASN A 104 -5.08 3.99 10.41
C ASN A 104 -3.69 3.64 10.94
N ARG A 105 -3.45 3.97 12.22
CA ARG A 105 -2.25 3.61 12.96
C ARG A 105 -2.64 2.74 14.14
N VAL A 106 -2.05 1.57 14.21
CA VAL A 106 -2.25 0.61 15.29
C VAL A 106 -0.96 0.50 16.09
N GLU A 107 -1.09 0.68 17.40
CA GLU A 107 -0.01 0.59 18.38
C GLU A 107 -0.41 -0.45 19.44
N GLY A 108 0.52 -1.24 19.92
CA GLY A 108 0.28 -2.26 20.95
C GLY A 108 1.11 -3.50 20.73
N ASN A 109 0.48 -4.69 20.76
CA ASN A 109 1.16 -5.96 20.51
C ASN A 109 1.71 -6.07 19.08
N HIS A 110 1.12 -5.32 18.17
CA HIS A 110 1.55 -5.18 16.79
C HIS A 110 1.51 -3.71 16.41
N GLU A 111 2.57 -3.24 15.78
CA GLU A 111 2.69 -1.87 15.34
C GLU A 111 2.74 -1.79 13.82
N TYR A 112 1.70 -1.17 13.24
CA TYR A 112 1.63 -0.91 11.80
C TYR A 112 0.78 0.31 11.50
N THR A 113 1.02 0.89 10.34
CA THR A 113 0.21 1.96 9.77
C THR A 113 -0.29 1.54 8.40
N ASN A 114 -1.55 1.82 8.09
CA ASN A 114 -2.06 1.71 6.73
C ASN A 114 -2.69 3.02 6.28
N LEU A 115 -2.46 3.36 5.03
CA LEU A 115 -3.12 4.44 4.33
C LEU A 115 -3.67 3.85 3.03
N LEU A 116 -4.97 3.63 3.01
CA LEU A 116 -5.68 2.94 1.95
C LEU A 116 -6.64 3.90 1.25
N TYR A 117 -6.81 3.71 -0.05
CA TYR A 117 -7.64 4.55 -0.89
C TYR A 117 -8.61 3.72 -1.71
N ILE A 118 -9.82 4.22 -1.87
CA ILE A 118 -10.79 3.73 -2.83
C ILE A 118 -10.75 4.69 -4.02
N PRO A 119 -10.36 4.24 -5.22
CA PRO A 119 -10.36 5.06 -6.43
C PRO A 119 -11.77 5.55 -6.78
N LYS A 120 -11.87 6.65 -7.49
CA LYS A 120 -13.14 7.14 -8.02
C LYS A 120 -13.61 6.32 -9.23
N HIS A 121 -12.67 5.87 -10.05
CA HIS A 121 -12.95 5.11 -11.27
C HIS A 121 -12.28 3.74 -11.25
N ALA A 122 -12.95 2.76 -11.83
CA ALA A 122 -12.41 1.42 -11.97
C ALA A 122 -11.22 1.41 -12.96
N PRO A 123 -10.05 0.88 -12.56
CA PRO A 123 -8.97 0.66 -13.51
C PRO A 123 -9.39 -0.38 -14.56
N PHE A 124 -8.83 -0.26 -15.78
CA PHE A 124 -9.22 -1.11 -16.91
C PHE A 124 -8.95 -2.61 -16.65
N ASP A 125 -8.00 -2.93 -15.81
CA ASP A 125 -7.57 -4.28 -15.44
C ASP A 125 -8.27 -4.85 -14.19
N LEU A 126 -9.27 -4.15 -13.65
CA LEU A 126 -10.03 -4.57 -12.46
C LEU A 126 -10.58 -5.99 -12.58
N TRP A 127 -10.95 -6.40 -13.78
CA TRP A 127 -11.56 -7.72 -14.06
C TRP A 127 -10.53 -8.85 -14.13
N ASN A 128 -9.26 -8.52 -14.30
CA ASN A 128 -8.19 -9.51 -14.26
C ASN A 128 -7.82 -9.81 -12.81
N ARG A 129 -8.18 -11.00 -12.32
CA ARG A 129 -7.91 -11.43 -10.95
C ARG A 129 -6.41 -11.63 -10.64
N GLU A 130 -5.59 -11.73 -11.66
CA GLU A 130 -4.13 -11.89 -11.57
C GLU A 130 -3.37 -10.55 -11.64
N SER A 131 -4.08 -9.45 -11.91
CA SER A 131 -3.45 -8.12 -11.93
C SER A 131 -2.96 -7.71 -10.54
N PRO A 132 -1.83 -6.98 -10.46
CA PRO A 132 -1.31 -6.45 -9.21
C PRO A 132 -2.35 -5.64 -8.45
N ARG A 133 -2.48 -5.88 -7.14
CA ARG A 133 -3.54 -5.28 -6.31
C ARG A 133 -3.24 -3.88 -5.82
N GLY A 134 -2.04 -3.34 -6.13
CA GLY A 134 -1.67 -1.95 -5.87
C GLY A 134 -1.54 -1.57 -4.39
N ILE A 135 -1.34 -2.54 -3.50
CA ILE A 135 -0.94 -2.29 -2.11
C ILE A 135 0.57 -2.40 -2.02
N LYS A 136 1.22 -1.30 -1.64
CA LYS A 136 2.67 -1.28 -1.37
C LYS A 136 2.94 -1.64 0.07
N LEU A 137 3.80 -2.63 0.27
CA LEU A 137 4.27 -3.02 1.59
C LEU A 137 5.59 -2.35 1.89
N TYR A 138 5.64 -1.70 3.05
CA TYR A 138 6.84 -1.24 3.70
C TYR A 138 7.06 -1.98 5.02
N VAL A 139 8.30 -2.20 5.37
CA VAL A 139 8.71 -2.69 6.68
C VAL A 139 9.73 -1.71 7.23
N GLN A 140 9.40 -1.07 8.35
CA GLN A 140 10.26 -0.03 8.94
C GLN A 140 10.66 1.03 7.89
N ARG A 141 9.70 1.44 7.03
CA ARG A 141 9.85 2.41 5.93
C ARG A 141 10.74 1.97 4.77
N VAL A 142 11.22 0.74 4.78
CA VAL A 142 11.89 0.14 3.63
C VAL A 142 10.84 -0.47 2.72
N PHE A 143 10.84 -0.10 1.44
CA PHE A 143 9.96 -0.72 0.45
C PHE A 143 10.29 -2.19 0.26
N ILE A 144 9.28 -3.05 0.37
CA ILE A 144 9.42 -4.49 0.19
C ILE A 144 8.83 -4.94 -1.14
N MET A 145 7.57 -4.56 -1.41
CA MET A 145 6.88 -4.96 -2.64
C MET A 145 5.71 -4.03 -2.97
N ASP A 146 5.31 -4.00 -4.22
CA ASP A 146 4.21 -3.18 -4.76
C ASP A 146 2.92 -3.97 -5.04
N ASP A 147 2.89 -5.25 -4.72
CA ASP A 147 1.75 -6.14 -4.89
C ASP A 147 1.61 -7.05 -3.66
N ALA A 148 1.18 -6.44 -2.57
CA ALA A 148 1.01 -7.14 -1.29
C ALA A 148 -0.39 -7.79 -1.21
N GLU A 149 -0.62 -8.83 -2.04
CA GLU A 149 -1.90 -9.51 -2.21
C GLU A 149 -2.48 -10.15 -0.94
N HIS A 150 -1.64 -10.47 0.04
CA HIS A 150 -2.05 -11.14 1.27
C HIS A 150 -2.74 -10.21 2.28
N PHE A 151 -2.67 -8.88 2.09
CA PHE A 151 -3.18 -7.90 3.06
C PHE A 151 -4.63 -7.46 2.84
N LEU A 152 -5.24 -7.83 1.71
CA LEU A 152 -6.66 -7.61 1.44
C LEU A 152 -7.28 -8.81 0.72
N PRO A 153 -8.57 -9.09 0.93
CA PRO A 153 -9.28 -10.10 0.16
C PRO A 153 -9.46 -9.68 -1.30
N LEU A 154 -9.69 -10.65 -2.18
CA LEU A 154 -9.73 -10.42 -3.62
C LEU A 154 -10.89 -9.51 -4.05
N TYR A 155 -12.00 -9.56 -3.36
CA TYR A 155 -13.15 -8.69 -3.65
C TYR A 155 -12.90 -7.19 -3.33
N LEU A 156 -11.77 -6.87 -2.66
CA LEU A 156 -11.29 -5.50 -2.42
C LEU A 156 -10.08 -5.13 -3.31
N ARG A 157 -9.87 -5.84 -4.42
CA ARG A 157 -8.71 -5.62 -5.32
C ARG A 157 -8.64 -4.24 -5.98
N PHE A 158 -9.72 -3.46 -5.89
CA PHE A 158 -9.74 -2.07 -6.33
C PHE A 158 -9.03 -1.11 -5.37
N VAL A 159 -8.82 -1.51 -4.13
CA VAL A 159 -8.16 -0.67 -3.11
C VAL A 159 -6.69 -0.48 -3.46
N ARG A 160 -6.22 0.74 -3.27
CA ARG A 160 -4.83 1.15 -3.46
C ARG A 160 -4.27 1.66 -2.13
N GLY A 161 -2.95 1.68 -1.98
CA GLY A 161 -2.40 2.28 -0.75
C GLY A 161 -1.07 1.71 -0.32
N VAL A 162 -0.75 2.03 0.94
CA VAL A 162 0.46 1.58 1.61
C VAL A 162 0.12 0.92 2.94
N ILE A 163 0.89 -0.10 3.28
CA ILE A 163 0.94 -0.72 4.61
C ILE A 163 2.39 -0.69 5.05
N ASP A 164 2.65 -0.17 6.24
CA ASP A 164 3.98 -0.12 6.83
C ASP A 164 3.94 -0.79 8.21
N SER A 165 4.72 -1.83 8.40
CA SER A 165 4.79 -2.58 9.65
C SER A 165 6.18 -2.49 10.27
N ASN A 166 6.23 -2.25 11.59
CA ASN A 166 7.47 -2.28 12.33
C ASN A 166 7.86 -3.70 12.79
N ASP A 167 6.90 -4.64 12.79
CA ASP A 167 7.06 -5.97 13.37
C ASP A 167 7.32 -7.07 12.34
N LEU A 168 7.12 -6.78 11.06
CA LEU A 168 7.51 -7.72 10.00
C LEU A 168 9.03 -7.70 9.82
N PRO A 169 9.66 -8.84 9.49
CA PRO A 169 11.08 -8.89 9.21
C PRO A 169 11.40 -8.26 7.85
N LEU A 170 12.53 -7.53 7.75
CA LEU A 170 12.97 -6.88 6.50
C LEU A 170 13.27 -7.87 5.36
N ASN A 171 13.63 -9.12 5.68
CA ASN A 171 13.91 -10.17 4.71
C ASN A 171 12.67 -11.00 4.33
N VAL A 172 11.48 -10.39 4.42
CA VAL A 172 10.23 -11.05 4.13
C VAL A 172 10.09 -11.37 2.64
N SER A 173 9.71 -12.61 2.32
CA SER A 173 9.32 -13.04 0.97
C SER A 173 7.81 -13.24 0.89
N ARG A 174 7.27 -13.40 -0.32
CA ARG A 174 5.83 -13.68 -0.52
C ARG A 174 5.38 -14.93 0.23
N GLU A 175 6.19 -15.97 0.25
CA GLU A 175 5.90 -17.22 0.94
C GLU A 175 5.81 -17.03 2.47
N ILE A 176 6.72 -16.22 3.03
CA ILE A 176 6.71 -15.91 4.47
C ILE A 176 5.47 -15.10 4.85
N LEU A 177 5.01 -14.18 3.98
CA LEU A 177 3.83 -13.36 4.22
C LEU A 177 2.54 -14.19 4.29
N GLN A 178 2.44 -15.23 3.47
CA GLN A 178 1.23 -16.03 3.34
C GLN A 178 0.76 -16.63 4.68
N ASP A 179 1.70 -17.11 5.50
CA ASP A 179 1.40 -17.83 6.75
C ASP A 179 1.71 -16.99 8.01
N HIS A 180 2.10 -15.72 7.85
CA HIS A 180 2.49 -14.90 8.99
C HIS A 180 1.26 -14.39 9.76
N PRO A 181 1.13 -14.66 11.09
CA PRO A 181 -0.06 -14.31 11.88
C PRO A 181 -0.39 -12.81 11.84
N LEU A 182 0.63 -11.95 11.82
CA LEU A 182 0.46 -10.50 11.74
C LEU A 182 -0.22 -10.08 10.43
N VAL A 183 0.10 -10.74 9.31
CA VAL A 183 -0.53 -10.44 8.01
C VAL A 183 -2.03 -10.72 8.06
N GLY A 184 -2.44 -11.83 8.67
CA GLY A 184 -3.86 -12.15 8.89
C GLY A 184 -4.57 -11.09 9.74
N SER A 185 -3.91 -10.60 10.80
CA SER A 185 -4.45 -9.54 11.67
C SER A 185 -4.60 -8.22 10.94
N ILE A 186 -3.59 -7.81 10.17
CA ILE A 186 -3.63 -6.58 9.35
C ILE A 186 -4.73 -6.69 8.28
N LYS A 187 -4.82 -7.85 7.60
CA LYS A 187 -5.85 -8.11 6.59
C LYS A 187 -7.25 -7.92 7.17
N LYS A 188 -7.54 -8.57 8.30
CA LYS A 188 -8.84 -8.47 8.98
C LYS A 188 -9.16 -7.02 9.32
N ALA A 189 -8.28 -6.33 10.03
CA ALA A 189 -8.50 -4.95 10.44
C ALA A 189 -8.63 -3.98 9.26
N SER A 190 -7.84 -4.15 8.19
CA SER A 190 -7.92 -3.32 6.98
C SER A 190 -9.24 -3.56 6.23
N THR A 191 -9.69 -4.82 6.14
CA THR A 191 -10.97 -5.17 5.52
C THR A 191 -12.14 -4.52 6.26
N GLU A 192 -12.20 -4.66 7.59
CA GLU A 192 -13.24 -4.05 8.42
C GLU A 192 -13.29 -2.52 8.23
N ARG A 193 -12.12 -1.85 8.23
CA ARG A 193 -12.05 -0.39 8.04
C ARG A 193 -12.52 0.08 6.65
N ILE A 194 -12.26 -0.70 5.61
CA ILE A 194 -12.75 -0.39 4.26
C ILE A 194 -14.27 -0.57 4.19
N LEU A 195 -14.80 -1.65 4.76
CA LEU A 195 -16.24 -1.87 4.80
C LEU A 195 -16.96 -0.79 5.62
N ASP A 196 -16.40 -0.38 6.76
CA ASP A 196 -16.89 0.75 7.57
C ASP A 196 -16.92 2.06 6.76
N ALA A 197 -15.85 2.33 6.01
CA ALA A 197 -15.75 3.52 5.18
C ALA A 197 -16.78 3.53 4.04
N LEU A 198 -17.03 2.38 3.42
CA LEU A 198 -18.08 2.21 2.41
C LEU A 198 -19.48 2.35 3.01
N GLN A 199 -19.71 1.82 4.21
CA GLN A 199 -20.96 2.00 4.92
C GLN A 199 -21.20 3.48 5.26
N TYR A 200 -20.17 4.15 5.76
CA TYR A 200 -20.24 5.59 6.04
C TYR A 200 -20.56 6.40 4.79
N LEU A 201 -19.91 6.08 3.65
CA LEU A 201 -20.18 6.73 2.37
C LEU A 201 -21.65 6.51 1.95
N LYS A 202 -22.13 5.27 2.05
CA LYS A 202 -23.53 4.92 1.71
C LYS A 202 -24.52 5.72 2.55
N ASP A 203 -24.28 5.87 3.84
CA ASP A 203 -25.20 6.49 4.78
C ASP A 203 -25.17 8.02 4.73
N ASN A 204 -24.06 8.63 4.34
CA ASN A 204 -23.86 10.08 4.40
C ASN A 204 -23.72 10.78 3.05
N ALA A 205 -23.36 10.05 1.99
CA ALA A 205 -23.14 10.57 0.63
C ALA A 205 -23.57 9.53 -0.41
N PHE A 206 -24.88 9.24 -0.44
CA PHE A 206 -25.42 8.12 -1.22
C PHE A 206 -25.18 8.25 -2.73
N GLU A 207 -25.18 9.45 -3.29
CA GLU A 207 -24.88 9.66 -4.72
C GLU A 207 -23.42 9.27 -5.05
N GLU A 208 -22.47 9.62 -4.17
CA GLU A 208 -21.07 9.19 -4.33
C GLU A 208 -20.93 7.67 -4.16
N TYR A 209 -21.76 7.07 -3.27
CA TYR A 209 -21.83 5.63 -3.12
C TYR A 209 -22.38 4.95 -4.37
N LEU A 210 -23.34 5.55 -5.07
CA LEU A 210 -23.84 5.04 -6.35
C LEU A 210 -22.74 5.05 -7.43
N ASP A 211 -21.90 6.09 -7.48
CA ASP A 211 -20.75 6.14 -8.38
C ASP A 211 -19.74 5.01 -8.07
N PHE A 212 -19.46 4.81 -6.79
CA PHE A 212 -18.68 3.66 -6.33
C PHE A 212 -19.30 2.35 -6.77
N TRP A 213 -20.62 2.16 -6.51
CA TRP A 213 -21.32 0.94 -6.84
C TRP A 213 -21.31 0.63 -8.34
N ASN A 214 -21.49 1.63 -9.17
CA ASN A 214 -21.44 1.50 -10.64
C ASN A 214 -20.04 1.05 -11.11
N SER A 215 -18.99 1.50 -10.43
CA SER A 215 -17.61 1.16 -10.77
C SER A 215 -17.16 -0.20 -10.22
N PHE A 216 -17.53 -0.51 -8.98
CA PHE A 216 -16.94 -1.63 -8.21
C PHE A 216 -17.93 -2.63 -7.67
N GLY A 217 -19.25 -2.37 -7.77
CA GLY A 217 -20.29 -3.20 -7.16
C GLY A 217 -20.24 -4.66 -7.61
N LEU A 218 -19.89 -4.94 -8.87
CA LEU A 218 -19.77 -6.33 -9.35
C LEU A 218 -18.61 -7.08 -8.66
N VAL A 219 -17.51 -6.37 -8.38
CA VAL A 219 -16.37 -6.94 -7.67
C VAL A 219 -16.70 -7.16 -6.20
N LEU A 220 -17.38 -6.18 -5.56
CA LEU A 220 -17.79 -6.29 -4.17
C LEU A 220 -18.78 -7.47 -3.96
N LYS A 221 -19.61 -7.80 -4.95
CA LYS A 221 -20.53 -8.95 -4.93
C LYS A 221 -19.84 -10.31 -4.83
N GLU A 222 -18.54 -10.40 -5.11
CA GLU A 222 -17.78 -11.64 -4.89
C GLU A 222 -17.57 -11.90 -3.38
N GLY A 223 -17.60 -10.84 -2.56
CA GLY A 223 -17.26 -10.88 -1.13
C GLY A 223 -18.04 -11.87 -0.29
N PRO A 224 -19.38 -11.96 -0.36
CA PRO A 224 -20.15 -12.90 0.47
C PRO A 224 -19.83 -14.38 0.24
N ALA A 225 -19.24 -14.72 -0.90
CA ALA A 225 -18.79 -16.07 -1.21
C ALA A 225 -17.32 -16.33 -0.76
N GLU A 226 -16.54 -15.28 -0.61
CA GLU A 226 -15.10 -15.36 -0.29
C GLU A 226 -14.81 -15.08 1.19
N ASP A 227 -15.63 -14.24 1.85
CA ASP A 227 -15.41 -13.73 3.21
C ASP A 227 -16.65 -13.99 4.07
N PHE A 228 -16.67 -15.13 4.73
CA PHE A 228 -17.80 -15.55 5.56
C PHE A 228 -17.93 -14.71 6.84
N ASP A 229 -16.83 -14.20 7.38
CA ASP A 229 -16.83 -13.40 8.61
C ASP A 229 -17.49 -12.04 8.39
N ASN A 230 -17.31 -11.44 7.21
CA ASN A 230 -17.85 -10.13 6.85
C ASN A 230 -19.10 -10.22 5.93
N ARG A 231 -19.66 -11.42 5.73
CA ARG A 231 -20.76 -11.66 4.79
C ARG A 231 -21.93 -10.71 4.95
N GLU A 232 -22.39 -10.50 6.19
CA GLU A 232 -23.55 -9.65 6.49
C GLU A 232 -23.22 -8.18 6.22
N ALA A 233 -22.04 -7.70 6.65
CA ALA A 233 -21.58 -6.34 6.38
C ALA A 233 -21.44 -6.07 4.87
N ILE A 234 -20.93 -7.04 4.10
CA ILE A 234 -20.83 -6.90 2.65
C ILE A 234 -22.22 -6.93 2.01
N ALA A 235 -23.12 -7.80 2.47
CA ALA A 235 -24.47 -7.90 1.94
C ALA A 235 -25.27 -6.59 2.15
N SER A 236 -25.11 -5.93 3.29
CA SER A 236 -25.76 -4.65 3.58
C SER A 236 -25.28 -3.50 2.69
N LEU A 237 -24.08 -3.63 2.09
CA LEU A 237 -23.54 -2.69 1.12
C LEU A 237 -24.05 -2.93 -0.31
N MET A 238 -24.66 -4.07 -0.60
CA MET A 238 -25.08 -4.41 -1.96
C MET A 238 -26.33 -3.65 -2.38
N LEU A 239 -26.30 -3.15 -3.61
CA LEU A 239 -27.46 -2.56 -4.26
C LEU A 239 -27.99 -3.48 -5.35
N PHE A 240 -29.30 -3.43 -5.55
CA PHE A 240 -30.04 -4.27 -6.48
C PHE A 240 -31.01 -3.45 -7.33
N ALA A 241 -31.27 -3.94 -8.54
CA ALA A 241 -32.41 -3.52 -9.33
C ALA A 241 -33.63 -4.27 -8.79
N THR A 242 -34.68 -3.54 -8.39
CA THR A 242 -35.88 -4.10 -7.82
C THR A 242 -37.09 -3.78 -8.68
N SER A 243 -38.24 -4.45 -8.40
CA SER A 243 -39.51 -4.16 -9.07
C SER A 243 -40.10 -2.80 -8.70
N ARG A 244 -39.53 -2.12 -7.69
CA ARG A 244 -39.97 -0.79 -7.25
C ARG A 244 -39.28 0.35 -8.02
N ASN A 245 -38.18 0.07 -8.67
CA ASN A 245 -37.36 1.05 -9.41
C ASN A 245 -37.65 1.01 -10.91
N GLU A 246 -37.33 2.09 -11.63
CA GLU A 246 -37.39 2.11 -13.07
C GLU A 246 -36.43 1.05 -13.67
N MET A 247 -36.74 0.58 -14.87
CA MET A 247 -36.01 -0.52 -15.50
C MET A 247 -34.51 -0.21 -15.59
N HIS A 248 -33.71 -1.05 -14.93
CA HIS A 248 -32.23 -0.97 -14.81
C HIS A 248 -31.63 -0.01 -13.76
N GLU A 249 -32.43 0.67 -12.94
CA GLU A 249 -31.88 1.42 -11.80
C GLU A 249 -31.52 0.48 -10.64
N VAL A 250 -30.28 0.55 -10.18
CA VAL A 250 -29.75 -0.25 -9.06
C VAL A 250 -29.55 0.68 -7.88
N LYS A 251 -30.55 0.81 -7.01
CA LYS A 251 -30.52 1.83 -5.94
C LYS A 251 -30.94 1.32 -4.56
N GLU A 252 -31.45 0.10 -4.43
CA GLU A 252 -31.99 -0.40 -3.18
C GLU A 252 -31.14 -1.54 -2.61
N THR A 253 -31.00 -1.56 -1.29
CA THR A 253 -30.48 -2.71 -0.56
C THR A 253 -31.59 -3.78 -0.41
N LEU A 254 -31.22 -4.98 0.04
CA LEU A 254 -32.21 -6.00 0.37
C LEU A 254 -33.08 -5.57 1.55
N ASP A 255 -32.49 -4.86 2.53
CA ASP A 255 -33.22 -4.37 3.72
C ASP A 255 -34.25 -3.28 3.35
N ASP A 256 -33.95 -2.43 2.36
CA ASP A 256 -34.89 -1.42 1.86
C ASP A 256 -36.06 -2.05 1.10
N TYR A 257 -35.80 -3.20 0.47
CA TYR A 257 -36.81 -3.90 -0.35
C TYR A 257 -37.78 -4.76 0.48
N LEU A 258 -37.33 -5.37 1.56
CA LEU A 258 -38.09 -6.24 2.44
C LEU A 258 -38.99 -5.42 3.37
#